data_93132b26a9ea27eaf1b582d05f93be05
#
_entry.id   93132b26a9ea27eaf1b582d05f93be05
#
_cell.length_a   1.000
_cell.length_b   1.000
_cell.length_c   1.000
_cell.angle_alpha   90.00
_cell.angle_beta   90.00
_cell.angle_gamma   90.00
#
_symmetry.space_group_name_H-M   'P 1'
#
loop_
_entity.id
_entity.type
_entity.pdbx_description
1 polymer ?
#
loop_
_entity_poly.entity_id
_entity_poly.type
_entity_poly.pdbx_seq_one_letter_code
_entity_poly.pdbx_strand_id
1 'polypeptide(L)'
;MLYFDRFKAVMIAVLSLLCAGSVYEDISSGFFLFQKLRVGRIERYVISKIAANMFLVTTATIGGILLFVAFVRPLMPLVGNNPQQDIVEYYDIYQTLGPILYLAAMGLIFGLSASFFTSFGLWIVFYMPDRFAAHAISFLVYYGLLSITDFLPKELDVWNLTSAAKMLRMTDSSFWNYLYSVSLLLVLNAISGIVLWKKLKGRYENG
;
A
#
# COMPACT_ATOMS: atom_id res chain seq x y z
N MET A 1 -1.00 9.69 17.88
CA MET A 1 -1.48 9.73 16.51
C MET A 1 -0.41 10.19 15.51
N LEU A 2 0.21 11.37 15.65
CA LEU A 2 1.31 11.88 14.80
C LEU A 2 2.51 10.91 14.64
N TYR A 3 2.86 10.16 15.69
CA TYR A 3 3.96 9.19 15.64
C TYR A 3 3.67 8.01 14.70
N PHE A 4 2.43 7.55 14.61
CA PHE A 4 2.05 6.44 13.74
C PHE A 4 2.18 6.79 12.25
N ASP A 5 1.86 8.00 11.83
CA ASP A 5 1.93 8.41 10.43
C ASP A 5 3.35 8.54 9.92
N ARG A 6 4.25 9.07 10.75
CA ARG A 6 5.68 9.10 10.44
C ARG A 6 6.27 7.69 10.33
N PHE A 7 5.85 6.78 11.22
CA PHE A 7 6.27 5.38 11.15
C PHE A 7 5.76 4.71 9.88
N LYS A 8 4.51 4.96 9.46
CA LYS A 8 3.97 4.47 8.18
C LYS A 8 4.80 4.93 6.99
N ALA A 9 5.25 6.18 6.97
CA ALA A 9 6.12 6.69 5.91
C ALA A 9 7.44 5.91 5.81
N VAL A 10 8.09 5.63 6.94
CA VAL A 10 9.31 4.82 6.99
C VAL A 10 9.01 3.37 6.53
N MET A 11 7.90 2.79 6.97
CA MET A 11 7.49 1.45 6.53
C MET A 11 7.27 1.39 5.01
N ILE A 12 6.65 2.40 4.41
CA ILE A 12 6.47 2.46 2.95
C ILE A 12 7.83 2.55 2.24
N ALA A 13 8.78 3.32 2.77
CA ALA A 13 10.14 3.37 2.24
C ALA A 13 10.81 1.98 2.25
N VAL A 14 10.71 1.25 3.36
CA VAL A 14 11.25 -0.11 3.50
C VAL A 14 10.52 -1.09 2.56
N LEU A 15 9.19 -1.05 2.52
CA LEU A 15 8.39 -1.92 1.66
C LEU A 15 8.63 -1.67 0.17
N SER A 16 9.00 -0.43 -0.22
CA SER A 16 9.35 -0.12 -1.61
C SER A 16 10.57 -0.89 -2.10
N LEU A 17 11.49 -1.27 -1.20
CA LEU A 17 12.65 -2.07 -1.56
C LEU A 17 12.28 -3.47 -2.08
N LEU A 18 11.10 -3.98 -1.74
CA LEU A 18 10.66 -5.30 -2.18
C LEU A 18 10.29 -5.37 -3.67
N CYS A 19 9.62 -4.33 -4.18
CA CYS A 19 9.01 -4.42 -5.51
C CYS A 19 9.22 -3.18 -6.40
N ALA A 20 9.44 -1.99 -5.82
CA ALA A 20 9.39 -0.73 -6.58
C ALA A 20 10.39 -0.67 -7.75
N GLY A 21 11.59 -1.24 -7.58
CA GLY A 21 12.62 -1.32 -8.61
C GLY A 21 12.44 -2.43 -9.65
N SER A 22 11.44 -3.31 -9.51
CA SER A 22 11.35 -4.52 -10.31
C SER A 22 11.12 -4.28 -11.81
N VAL A 23 10.44 -3.21 -12.18
CA VAL A 23 10.26 -2.83 -13.60
C VAL A 23 11.55 -2.23 -14.15
N TYR A 24 12.28 -1.45 -13.36
CA TYR A 24 13.60 -0.94 -13.75
C TYR A 24 14.56 -2.09 -14.04
N GLU A 25 14.63 -3.08 -13.16
CA GLU A 25 15.51 -4.24 -13.32
C GLU A 25 15.16 -5.05 -14.59
N ASP A 26 13.87 -5.27 -14.86
CA ASP A 26 13.44 -5.97 -16.07
C ASP A 26 13.81 -5.22 -17.36
N ILE A 27 13.74 -3.89 -17.34
CA ILE A 27 14.09 -3.04 -18.49
C ILE A 27 15.60 -2.98 -18.67
N SER A 28 16.34 -2.72 -17.59
CA SER A 28 17.81 -2.54 -17.63
C SER A 28 18.58 -3.82 -17.96
N SER A 29 18.07 -4.97 -17.51
CA SER A 29 18.65 -6.28 -17.82
C SER A 29 18.26 -6.82 -19.19
N GLY A 30 17.36 -6.13 -19.93
CA GLY A 30 16.80 -6.64 -21.18
C GLY A 30 15.78 -7.78 -20.99
N PHE A 31 15.49 -8.18 -19.74
CA PHE A 31 14.55 -9.26 -19.45
C PHE A 31 13.13 -8.94 -19.93
N PHE A 32 12.79 -7.66 -19.99
CA PHE A 32 11.52 -7.21 -20.56
C PHE A 32 11.34 -7.67 -22.03
N LEU A 33 12.41 -7.71 -22.84
CA LEU A 33 12.35 -8.21 -24.22
C LEU A 33 12.06 -9.72 -24.28
N PHE A 34 12.67 -10.50 -23.39
CA PHE A 34 12.39 -11.93 -23.31
C PHE A 34 10.95 -12.20 -22.83
N GLN A 35 10.47 -11.43 -21.87
CA GLN A 35 9.07 -11.51 -21.42
C GLN A 35 8.10 -11.15 -22.56
N LYS A 36 8.42 -10.15 -23.36
CA LYS A 36 7.66 -9.75 -24.55
C LYS A 36 7.49 -10.93 -25.51
N LEU A 37 8.57 -11.65 -25.83
CA LEU A 37 8.57 -12.79 -26.74
C LEU A 37 7.79 -13.99 -26.17
N ARG A 38 7.91 -14.23 -24.85
CA ARG A 38 7.31 -15.40 -24.19
C ARG A 38 5.82 -15.22 -23.86
N VAL A 39 5.43 -14.07 -23.38
CA VAL A 39 4.06 -13.82 -22.86
C VAL A 39 3.14 -13.30 -23.96
N GLY A 40 3.68 -12.66 -25.01
CA GLY A 40 2.95 -12.16 -26.18
C GLY A 40 1.92 -11.05 -25.90
N ARG A 41 1.60 -10.79 -24.62
CA ARG A 41 0.60 -9.79 -24.19
C ARG A 41 1.12 -8.98 -23.01
N ILE A 42 1.27 -7.69 -23.22
CA ILE A 42 1.74 -6.72 -22.18
C ILE A 42 0.80 -6.72 -20.98
N GLU A 43 -0.49 -6.93 -21.20
CA GLU A 43 -1.49 -6.94 -20.11
C GLU A 43 -1.15 -7.98 -19.03
N ARG A 44 -0.77 -9.19 -19.43
CA ARG A 44 -0.41 -10.26 -18.48
C ARG A 44 0.82 -9.90 -17.66
N TYR A 45 1.81 -9.27 -18.28
CA TYR A 45 3.00 -8.80 -17.58
C TYR A 45 2.63 -7.76 -16.52
N VAL A 46 1.82 -6.74 -16.89
CA VAL A 46 1.38 -5.68 -15.97
C VAL A 46 0.58 -6.25 -14.82
N ILE A 47 -0.42 -7.10 -15.10
CA ILE A 47 -1.24 -7.73 -14.08
C ILE A 47 -0.37 -8.51 -13.10
N SER A 48 0.61 -9.29 -13.61
CA SER A 48 1.50 -10.06 -12.73
C SER A 48 2.37 -9.15 -11.85
N LYS A 49 2.87 -8.03 -12.38
CA LYS A 49 3.69 -7.08 -11.60
C LYS A 49 2.89 -6.37 -10.50
N ILE A 50 1.69 -5.89 -10.83
CA ILE A 50 0.82 -5.24 -9.83
C ILE A 50 0.32 -6.26 -8.80
N ALA A 51 -0.10 -7.44 -9.23
CA ALA A 51 -0.53 -8.50 -8.31
C ALA A 51 0.62 -8.94 -7.39
N ALA A 52 1.83 -9.10 -7.92
CA ALA A 52 3.01 -9.42 -7.13
C ALA A 52 3.34 -8.31 -6.11
N ASN A 53 3.29 -7.03 -6.54
CA ASN A 53 3.47 -5.89 -5.64
C ASN A 53 2.43 -5.90 -4.51
N MET A 54 1.14 -6.04 -4.86
CA MET A 54 0.06 -6.12 -3.87
C MET A 54 0.28 -7.29 -2.89
N PHE A 55 0.54 -8.48 -3.41
CA PHE A 55 0.70 -9.67 -2.60
C PHE A 55 1.92 -9.57 -1.68
N LEU A 56 3.10 -9.23 -2.21
CA LEU A 56 4.33 -9.16 -1.44
C LEU A 56 4.29 -8.06 -0.37
N VAL A 57 3.85 -6.86 -0.73
CA VAL A 57 3.78 -5.74 0.21
C VAL A 57 2.74 -6.01 1.30
N THR A 58 1.56 -6.54 0.93
CA THR A 58 0.50 -6.82 1.90
C THR A 58 0.89 -7.97 2.84
N THR A 59 1.45 -9.06 2.31
CA THR A 59 1.90 -10.19 3.15
C THR A 59 3.07 -9.82 4.03
N ALA A 60 4.03 -9.02 3.54
CA ALA A 60 5.13 -8.51 4.35
C ALA A 60 4.62 -7.61 5.47
N THR A 61 3.62 -6.78 5.21
CA THR A 61 3.01 -5.90 6.22
C THR A 61 2.29 -6.71 7.29
N ILE A 62 1.40 -7.63 6.90
CA ILE A 62 0.67 -8.49 7.85
C ILE A 62 1.65 -9.34 8.64
N GLY A 63 2.60 -9.97 7.96
CA GLY A 63 3.63 -10.80 8.59
C GLY A 63 4.48 -10.01 9.59
N GLY A 64 4.91 -8.80 9.22
CA GLY A 64 5.66 -7.90 10.10
C GLY A 64 4.87 -7.50 11.36
N ILE A 65 3.59 -7.17 11.21
CA ILE A 65 2.70 -6.87 12.34
C ILE A 65 2.54 -8.10 13.25
N LEU A 66 2.26 -9.27 12.69
CA LEU A 66 2.06 -10.48 13.47
C LEU A 66 3.35 -10.94 14.18
N LEU A 67 4.51 -10.81 13.52
CA LEU A 67 5.80 -11.07 14.15
C LEU A 67 6.05 -10.09 15.31
N PHE A 68 5.83 -8.79 15.08
CA PHE A 68 5.96 -7.80 16.14
C PHE A 68 5.07 -8.14 17.35
N VAL A 69 3.81 -8.50 17.10
CA VAL A 69 2.87 -8.93 18.14
C VAL A 69 3.38 -10.17 18.87
N ALA A 70 3.90 -11.16 18.15
CA ALA A 70 4.43 -12.38 18.76
C ALA A 70 5.60 -12.09 19.71
N PHE A 71 6.47 -11.12 19.37
CA PHE A 71 7.58 -10.69 20.23
C PHE A 71 7.15 -9.81 21.40
N VAL A 72 6.17 -8.92 21.22
CA VAL A 72 5.77 -7.95 22.24
C VAL A 72 4.77 -8.53 23.24
N ARG A 73 3.88 -9.44 22.81
CA ARG A 73 2.83 -10.04 23.65
C ARG A 73 3.33 -10.67 24.98
N PRO A 74 4.48 -11.36 25.02
CA PRO A 74 5.00 -11.88 26.30
C PRO A 74 5.44 -10.79 27.27
N LEU A 75 5.75 -9.59 26.76
CA LEU A 75 6.30 -8.49 27.54
C LEU A 75 5.23 -7.47 27.96
N MET A 76 4.21 -7.29 27.13
CA MET A 76 3.16 -6.29 27.33
C MET A 76 1.81 -6.81 26.84
N PRO A 77 0.70 -6.42 27.51
CA PRO A 77 -0.64 -6.69 26.99
C PRO A 77 -0.83 -5.92 25.68
N LEU A 78 -1.47 -6.57 24.68
CA LEU A 78 -1.74 -5.95 23.37
C LEU A 78 -2.72 -4.79 23.43
N VAL A 79 -3.57 -4.78 24.45
CA VAL A 79 -4.60 -3.76 24.66
C VAL A 79 -4.62 -3.44 26.16
N GLY A 80 -4.76 -2.16 26.49
CA GLY A 80 -4.87 -1.71 27.87
C GLY A 80 -6.18 -2.12 28.53
N ASN A 81 -6.38 -1.67 29.76
CA ASN A 81 -7.57 -1.99 30.56
C ASN A 81 -8.88 -1.42 29.99
N ASN A 82 -8.80 -0.42 29.09
CA ASN A 82 -9.94 0.21 28.44
C ASN A 82 -9.84 0.09 26.91
N PRO A 83 -10.20 -1.06 26.31
CA PRO A 83 -10.09 -1.28 24.86
C PRO A 83 -10.82 -0.24 24.01
N GLN A 84 -11.92 0.32 24.48
CA GLN A 84 -12.68 1.35 23.75
C GLN A 84 -11.93 2.67 23.59
N GLN A 85 -11.04 2.99 24.53
CA GLN A 85 -10.22 4.21 24.47
C GLN A 85 -8.95 3.99 23.63
N ASP A 86 -8.41 2.77 23.69
CA ASP A 86 -7.17 2.41 22.99
C ASP A 86 -7.41 2.10 21.50
N ILE A 87 -8.58 1.49 21.19
CA ILE A 87 -8.97 1.10 19.84
C ILE A 87 -10.13 1.98 19.38
N VAL A 88 -9.82 3.07 18.71
CA VAL A 88 -10.81 4.02 18.18
C VAL A 88 -11.32 3.57 16.80
N GLU A 89 -10.47 2.87 16.03
CA GLU A 89 -10.74 2.51 14.64
C GLU A 89 -11.29 1.09 14.55
N TYR A 90 -12.46 0.93 13.91
CA TYR A 90 -13.08 -0.37 13.65
C TYR A 90 -13.28 -1.25 14.90
N TYR A 91 -13.72 -0.65 16.02
CA TYR A 91 -13.86 -1.33 17.30
C TYR A 91 -14.79 -2.55 17.26
N ASP A 92 -15.86 -2.51 16.46
CA ASP A 92 -16.78 -3.66 16.27
C ASP A 92 -16.06 -4.87 15.67
N ILE A 93 -15.09 -4.62 14.76
CA ILE A 93 -14.27 -5.69 14.17
C ILE A 93 -13.36 -6.30 15.24
N TYR A 94 -12.81 -5.47 16.12
CA TYR A 94 -12.03 -5.96 17.25
C TYR A 94 -12.86 -6.83 18.20
N GLN A 95 -14.09 -6.40 18.54
CA GLN A 95 -14.98 -7.16 19.41
C GLN A 95 -15.36 -8.52 18.82
N THR A 96 -15.57 -8.55 17.48
CA THR A 96 -16.04 -9.77 16.80
C THR A 96 -14.90 -10.76 16.53
N LEU A 97 -13.75 -10.27 16.08
CA LEU A 97 -12.64 -11.10 15.60
C LEU A 97 -11.53 -11.30 16.66
N GLY A 98 -11.52 -10.48 17.69
CA GLY A 98 -10.44 -10.47 18.69
C GLY A 98 -9.17 -9.75 18.22
N PRO A 99 -8.18 -9.56 19.13
CA PRO A 99 -7.05 -8.67 18.89
C PRO A 99 -6.13 -9.08 17.74
N ILE A 100 -5.86 -10.37 17.57
CA ILE A 100 -4.92 -10.85 16.54
C ILE A 100 -5.49 -10.67 15.14
N LEU A 101 -6.75 -11.09 14.93
CA LEU A 101 -7.40 -10.96 13.63
C LEU A 101 -7.72 -9.50 13.30
N TYR A 102 -8.03 -8.68 14.30
CA TYR A 102 -8.15 -7.24 14.13
C TYR A 102 -6.83 -6.62 13.61
N LEU A 103 -5.69 -6.96 14.19
CA LEU A 103 -4.39 -6.47 13.73
C LEU A 103 -4.04 -6.96 12.33
N ALA A 104 -4.41 -8.20 11.98
CA ALA A 104 -4.27 -8.71 10.61
C ALA A 104 -5.18 -7.93 9.62
N ALA A 105 -6.41 -7.61 10.01
CA ALA A 105 -7.34 -6.82 9.21
C ALA A 105 -6.82 -5.38 8.98
N MET A 106 -6.28 -4.75 10.03
CA MET A 106 -5.61 -3.45 9.90
C MET A 106 -4.35 -3.54 9.05
N GLY A 107 -3.59 -4.63 9.17
CA GLY A 107 -2.44 -4.94 8.33
C GLY A 107 -2.81 -5.09 6.84
N LEU A 108 -4.00 -5.60 6.53
CA LEU A 108 -4.51 -5.69 5.17
C LEU A 108 -4.74 -4.29 4.56
N ILE A 109 -5.45 -3.41 5.26
CA ILE A 109 -5.67 -2.03 4.81
C ILE A 109 -4.33 -1.32 4.62
N PHE A 110 -3.45 -1.38 5.61
CA PHE A 110 -2.16 -0.72 5.53
C PHE A 110 -1.29 -1.31 4.41
N GLY A 111 -1.29 -2.62 4.24
CA GLY A 111 -0.54 -3.30 3.17
C GLY A 111 -1.04 -2.93 1.77
N LEU A 112 -2.36 -2.86 1.56
CA LEU A 112 -2.95 -2.40 0.30
C LEU A 112 -2.63 -0.93 0.02
N SER A 113 -2.68 -0.08 1.04
CA SER A 113 -2.27 1.33 0.93
C SER A 113 -0.79 1.44 0.57
N ALA A 114 0.08 0.72 1.28
CA ALA A 114 1.52 0.70 1.00
C ALA A 114 1.81 0.19 -0.43
N SER A 115 1.10 -0.86 -0.89
CA SER A 115 1.26 -1.39 -2.25
C SER A 115 0.87 -0.36 -3.33
N PHE A 116 -0.15 0.45 -3.08
CA PHE A 116 -0.51 1.55 -3.96
C PHE A 116 0.63 2.57 -4.06
N PHE A 117 1.20 3.00 -2.93
CA PHE A 117 2.31 3.95 -2.93
C PHE A 117 3.59 3.36 -3.55
N THR A 118 3.90 2.09 -3.29
CA THR A 118 5.06 1.44 -3.91
C THR A 118 4.91 1.28 -5.43
N SER A 119 3.69 1.26 -5.95
CA SER A 119 3.45 1.21 -7.39
C SER A 119 3.93 2.47 -8.14
N PHE A 120 4.11 3.61 -7.45
CA PHE A 120 4.73 4.80 -8.05
C PHE A 120 6.19 4.53 -8.45
N GLY A 121 6.89 3.68 -7.70
CA GLY A 121 8.23 3.22 -8.08
C GLY A 121 8.25 2.44 -9.40
N LEU A 122 7.18 1.68 -9.69
CA LEU A 122 7.06 0.97 -10.97
C LEU A 122 6.85 1.92 -12.16
N TRP A 123 6.30 3.10 -11.94
CA TRP A 123 6.04 4.07 -13.02
C TRP A 123 7.18 5.03 -13.26
N ILE A 124 7.89 5.44 -12.20
CA ILE A 124 8.89 6.50 -12.27
C ILE A 124 10.02 6.15 -13.25
N VAL A 125 10.30 4.86 -13.45
CA VAL A 125 11.31 4.35 -14.37
C VAL A 125 11.15 4.87 -15.79
N PHE A 126 9.91 5.22 -16.21
CA PHE A 126 9.65 5.78 -17.55
C PHE A 126 10.03 7.25 -17.67
N TYR A 127 10.25 7.93 -16.55
CA TYR A 127 10.63 9.33 -16.49
C TYR A 127 12.09 9.49 -16.04
N MET A 128 12.47 8.71 -15.03
CA MET A 128 13.80 8.69 -14.46
C MET A 128 14.27 7.24 -14.36
N PRO A 129 15.06 6.76 -15.35
CA PRO A 129 15.54 5.38 -15.35
C PRO A 129 16.68 5.19 -14.34
N ASP A 130 16.35 5.35 -13.06
CA ASP A 130 17.27 5.20 -11.94
C ASP A 130 16.64 4.32 -10.86
N ARG A 131 17.41 3.38 -10.33
CA ARG A 131 16.97 2.44 -9.30
C ARG A 131 16.66 3.15 -7.98
N PHE A 132 17.49 4.11 -7.61
CA PHE A 132 17.29 4.87 -6.38
C PHE A 132 15.98 5.68 -6.44
N ALA A 133 15.73 6.35 -7.57
CA ALA A 133 14.48 7.08 -7.79
C ALA A 133 13.25 6.18 -7.67
N ALA A 134 13.31 4.94 -8.19
CA ALA A 134 12.23 3.98 -8.09
C ALA A 134 11.85 3.65 -6.64
N HIS A 135 12.82 3.56 -5.74
CA HIS A 135 12.57 3.31 -4.31
C HIS A 135 12.15 4.57 -3.55
N ALA A 136 12.81 5.71 -3.83
CA ALA A 136 12.57 6.96 -3.12
C ALA A 136 11.21 7.58 -3.40
N ILE A 137 10.67 7.43 -4.64
CA ILE A 137 9.43 8.08 -5.04
C ILE A 137 8.23 7.63 -4.21
N SER A 138 8.18 6.37 -3.81
CA SER A 138 7.10 5.82 -2.97
C SER A 138 6.98 6.56 -1.65
N PHE A 139 8.13 6.80 -1.00
CA PHE A 139 8.21 7.58 0.22
C PHE A 139 7.84 9.05 -0.02
N LEU A 140 8.40 9.66 -1.07
CA LEU A 140 8.18 11.08 -1.38
C LEU A 140 6.72 11.38 -1.68
N VAL A 141 6.04 10.52 -2.45
CA VAL A 141 4.61 10.68 -2.77
C VAL A 141 3.76 10.54 -1.50
N TYR A 142 4.03 9.52 -0.68
CA TYR A 142 3.30 9.35 0.57
C TYR A 142 3.50 10.52 1.53
N TYR A 143 4.75 10.93 1.75
CA TYR A 143 5.07 12.03 2.65
C TYR A 143 4.55 13.38 2.12
N GLY A 144 4.63 13.59 0.80
CA GLY A 144 4.06 14.79 0.16
C GLY A 144 2.54 14.86 0.34
N LEU A 145 1.84 13.73 0.15
CA LEU A 145 0.41 13.67 0.41
C LEU A 145 0.07 13.92 1.88
N LEU A 146 0.83 13.35 2.81
CA LEU A 146 0.64 13.64 4.24
C LEU A 146 0.77 15.15 4.52
N SER A 147 1.80 15.79 3.97
CA SER A 147 2.04 17.21 4.19
C SER A 147 0.94 18.09 3.58
N ILE A 148 0.40 17.70 2.41
CA ILE A 148 -0.71 18.43 1.77
C ILE A 148 -2.00 18.26 2.56
N THR A 149 -2.27 17.07 3.10
CA THR A 149 -3.51 16.80 3.83
C THR A 149 -3.60 17.52 5.16
N ASP A 150 -2.47 17.91 5.77
CA ASP A 150 -2.46 18.73 6.97
C ASP A 150 -3.02 20.16 6.71
N PHE A 151 -3.06 20.60 5.45
CA PHE A 151 -3.61 21.90 5.04
C PHE A 151 -5.03 21.81 4.50
N LEU A 152 -5.58 20.59 4.28
CA LEU A 152 -6.93 20.43 3.73
C LEU A 152 -8.00 20.64 4.80
N PRO A 153 -9.15 21.25 4.44
CA PRO A 153 -10.30 21.31 5.31
C PRO A 153 -10.76 19.92 5.74
N LYS A 154 -11.22 19.78 6.99
CA LYS A 154 -11.64 18.49 7.56
C LYS A 154 -12.78 17.81 6.78
N GLU A 155 -13.59 18.57 6.06
CA GLU A 155 -14.65 18.07 5.20
C GLU A 155 -14.13 17.23 4.02
N LEU A 156 -12.89 17.48 3.58
CA LEU A 156 -12.22 16.73 2.52
C LEU A 156 -11.44 15.51 3.03
N ASP A 157 -11.42 15.27 4.33
CA ASP A 157 -10.72 14.14 4.94
C ASP A 157 -11.25 12.77 4.46
N VAL A 158 -12.51 12.72 4.03
CA VAL A 158 -13.12 11.52 3.42
C VAL A 158 -12.42 11.10 2.12
N TRP A 159 -11.87 12.04 1.37
CA TRP A 159 -11.12 11.81 0.13
C TRP A 159 -9.62 11.66 0.35
N ASN A 160 -9.18 11.79 1.58
CA ASN A 160 -7.78 11.68 1.92
C ASN A 160 -7.31 10.22 1.82
N LEU A 161 -6.47 9.93 0.83
CA LEU A 161 -5.88 8.62 0.60
C LEU A 161 -5.09 8.10 1.79
N THR A 162 -4.54 8.99 2.60
CA THR A 162 -3.84 8.64 3.84
C THR A 162 -4.84 8.29 4.95
N SER A 163 -6.02 8.90 4.94
CA SER A 163 -7.13 8.59 5.86
C SER A 163 -7.84 7.29 5.48
N ALA A 164 -7.82 6.88 4.21
CA ALA A 164 -8.32 5.57 3.81
C ALA A 164 -7.61 4.41 4.53
N ALA A 165 -6.33 4.63 4.89
CA ALA A 165 -5.58 3.71 5.74
C ALA A 165 -5.91 3.84 7.23
N LYS A 166 -6.63 4.88 7.64
CA LYS A 166 -6.96 5.14 9.04
C LYS A 166 -8.40 4.80 9.37
N MET A 167 -9.35 5.51 8.79
CA MET A 167 -10.76 5.30 9.03
C MET A 167 -11.61 6.21 8.13
N LEU A 168 -12.27 5.63 7.16
CA LEU A 168 -13.35 6.31 6.45
C LEU A 168 -14.66 6.09 7.22
N ARG A 169 -15.14 7.13 7.89
CA ARG A 169 -16.47 7.11 8.53
C ARG A 169 -17.52 7.54 7.51
N MET A 170 -17.97 6.61 6.68
CA MET A 170 -19.09 6.85 5.77
C MET A 170 -20.42 6.39 6.33
N THR A 171 -20.38 5.40 7.24
CA THR A 171 -21.56 4.80 7.87
C THR A 171 -21.32 4.61 9.35
N ASP A 172 -22.39 4.39 10.12
CA ASP A 172 -22.31 4.09 11.55
C ASP A 172 -21.72 2.68 11.82
N SER A 173 -21.64 1.82 10.80
CA SER A 173 -21.12 0.47 10.91
C SER A 173 -19.64 0.40 10.55
N SER A 174 -18.80 -0.03 11.48
CA SER A 174 -17.36 -0.24 11.30
C SER A 174 -17.06 -1.27 10.21
N PHE A 175 -17.90 -2.30 10.06
CA PHE A 175 -17.72 -3.33 9.04
C PHE A 175 -17.86 -2.77 7.61
N TRP A 176 -18.88 -1.97 7.35
CA TRP A 176 -19.08 -1.34 6.03
C TRP A 176 -17.97 -0.34 5.70
N ASN A 177 -17.54 0.43 6.69
CA ASN A 177 -16.42 1.36 6.53
C ASN A 177 -15.12 0.63 6.17
N TYR A 178 -14.86 -0.51 6.83
CA TYR A 178 -13.72 -1.37 6.52
C TYR A 178 -13.78 -1.91 5.09
N LEU A 179 -14.92 -2.48 4.70
CA LEU A 179 -15.13 -3.03 3.35
C LEU A 179 -14.96 -1.96 2.27
N TYR A 180 -15.48 -0.76 2.53
CA TYR A 180 -15.29 0.38 1.63
C TYR A 180 -13.81 0.75 1.49
N SER A 181 -13.07 0.85 2.58
CA SER A 181 -11.63 1.16 2.57
C SER A 181 -10.83 0.13 1.77
N VAL A 182 -11.09 -1.16 1.98
CA VAL A 182 -10.46 -2.24 1.22
C VAL A 182 -10.81 -2.14 -0.26
N SER A 183 -12.10 -1.93 -0.61
CA SER A 183 -12.55 -1.81 -1.99
C SER A 183 -11.92 -0.62 -2.70
N LEU A 184 -11.86 0.54 -2.04
CA LEU A 184 -11.22 1.75 -2.55
C LEU A 184 -9.74 1.50 -2.86
N LEU A 185 -9.01 0.89 -1.92
CA LEU A 185 -7.59 0.61 -2.09
C LEU A 185 -7.32 -0.41 -3.20
N LEU A 186 -8.20 -1.40 -3.38
CA LEU A 186 -8.13 -2.33 -4.52
C LEU A 186 -8.34 -1.61 -5.85
N VAL A 187 -9.33 -0.72 -5.94
CA VAL A 187 -9.58 0.10 -7.14
C VAL A 187 -8.38 1.00 -7.45
N LEU A 188 -7.78 1.63 -6.45
CA LEU A 188 -6.58 2.46 -6.64
C LEU A 188 -5.38 1.65 -7.14
N ASN A 189 -5.18 0.45 -6.62
CA ASN A 189 -4.15 -0.45 -7.14
C ASN A 189 -4.45 -0.89 -8.58
N ALA A 190 -5.71 -1.14 -8.94
CA ALA A 190 -6.10 -1.44 -10.31
C ALA A 190 -5.86 -0.25 -11.26
N ILE A 191 -6.18 0.97 -10.83
CA ILE A 191 -5.90 2.20 -11.59
C ILE A 191 -4.39 2.33 -11.81
N SER A 192 -3.57 2.04 -10.80
CA SER A 192 -2.12 2.04 -10.93
C SER A 192 -1.64 1.07 -12.01
N GLY A 193 -2.27 -0.11 -12.09
CA GLY A 193 -2.02 -1.09 -13.15
C GLY A 193 -2.36 -0.57 -14.54
N ILE A 194 -3.48 0.13 -14.69
CA ILE A 194 -3.89 0.72 -15.98
C ILE A 194 -2.88 1.78 -16.43
N VAL A 195 -2.39 2.61 -15.51
CA VAL A 195 -1.37 3.62 -15.81
C VAL A 195 -0.07 2.95 -16.26
N LEU A 196 0.40 1.92 -15.55
CA LEU A 196 1.59 1.16 -15.90
C LEU A 196 1.43 0.51 -17.29
N TRP A 197 0.26 -0.09 -17.56
CA TRP A 197 -0.05 -0.70 -18.85
C TRP A 197 0.03 0.30 -20.00
N LYS A 198 -0.60 1.47 -19.86
CA LYS A 198 -0.56 2.52 -20.88
C LYS A 198 0.87 2.97 -21.19
N LYS A 199 1.70 3.12 -20.15
CA LYS A 199 3.12 3.54 -20.30
C LYS A 199 3.95 2.47 -21.01
N LEU A 200 3.79 1.21 -20.61
CA LEU A 200 4.48 0.09 -21.25
C LEU A 200 4.04 -0.10 -22.71
N LYS A 201 2.73 0.00 -22.97
CA LYS A 201 2.19 -0.11 -24.33
C LYS A 201 2.75 0.98 -25.25
N GLY A 202 2.77 2.24 -24.80
CA GLY A 202 3.34 3.34 -25.58
C GLY A 202 4.83 3.14 -25.88
N ARG A 203 5.62 2.61 -24.93
CA ARG A 203 7.02 2.26 -25.18
C ARG A 203 7.20 1.06 -26.12
N TYR A 204 6.23 0.16 -26.11
CA TYR A 204 6.23 -1.02 -27.00
C TYR A 204 5.95 -0.67 -28.45
N GLU A 205 5.04 0.27 -28.69
CA GLU A 205 4.61 0.69 -30.03
C GLU A 205 5.60 1.66 -30.69
N ASN A 206 6.34 2.44 -29.88
CA ASN A 206 7.25 3.50 -30.36
C ASN A 206 8.74 3.10 -30.32
N GLY A 207 9.10 1.93 -29.87
CA GLY A 207 10.47 1.38 -29.81
C GLY A 207 10.59 0.09 -30.57
#